data_50f1c8e21b66a233dc8d92940bc3c1c7
#
_entry.id   50f1c8e21b66a233dc8d92940bc3c1c7
#
_cell.length_a   1.000
_cell.length_b   1.000
_cell.length_c   1.000
_cell.angle_alpha   90.00
_cell.angle_beta   90.00
_cell.angle_gamma   90.00
#
_symmetry.space_group_name_H-M   'P 1'
#
loop_
_entity.id
_entity.type
_entity.pdbx_description
1 polymer ?
#
loop_
_entity_poly.entity_id
_entity_poly.type
_entity_poly.pdbx_seq_one_letter_code
_entity_poly.pdbx_strand_id
1 'polypeptide(L)'
;MTHDFMIAFLTLELHIEAAQSLKDKRQVVRSLKDKLRAHFNVAVAELDATGLWNCATIGVVSVSSSRDYLDGLMKNVERQATRIANNGGADVADSFIEYL
;
A
#
# COMPACT_ATOMS: atom_id res chain seq x y z
N MET A 1 4.32 -3.36 31.43
CA MET A 1 3.38 -2.37 30.86
C MET A 1 2.50 -3.05 29.81
N THR A 2 1.22 -2.84 29.90
CA THR A 2 0.27 -3.37 28.92
C THR A 2 0.05 -2.32 27.84
N HIS A 3 0.16 -2.74 26.57
CA HIS A 3 -0.12 -1.86 25.46
C HIS A 3 -1.55 -2.05 24.99
N ASP A 4 -2.34 -0.96 24.98
CA ASP A 4 -3.72 -0.97 24.53
C ASP A 4 -3.84 -0.58 23.07
N PHE A 5 -2.84 -0.90 22.30
CA PHE A 5 -2.83 -0.60 20.86
C PHE A 5 -2.25 -1.77 20.07
N MET A 6 -2.53 -1.77 18.80
CA MET A 6 -1.90 -2.67 17.86
C MET A 6 -1.57 -1.94 16.56
N ILE A 7 -0.69 -2.50 15.78
CA ILE A 7 -0.26 -1.97 14.50
C ILE A 7 -0.72 -2.94 13.42
N ALA A 8 -1.40 -2.42 12.41
CA ALA A 8 -1.71 -3.19 11.22
C ALA A 8 -0.70 -2.82 10.13
N PHE A 9 -0.16 -3.83 9.48
CA PHE A 9 0.80 -3.69 8.40
C PHE A 9 0.23 -4.39 7.17
N LEU A 10 -0.09 -3.60 6.14
CA LEU A 10 -0.58 -4.11 4.87
C LEU A 10 0.56 -4.07 3.85
N THR A 11 0.85 -5.21 3.24
CA THR A 11 1.81 -5.29 2.15
C THR A 11 1.05 -5.43 0.84
N LEU A 12 1.40 -4.59 -0.14
CA LEU A 12 0.84 -4.63 -1.49
C LEU A 12 1.96 -4.93 -2.47
N GLU A 13 1.82 -6.01 -3.22
CA GLU A 13 2.72 -6.35 -4.32
C GLU A 13 2.10 -5.85 -5.61
N LEU A 14 2.76 -4.91 -6.27
CA LEU A 14 2.26 -4.33 -7.52
C LEU A 14 2.97 -4.93 -8.73
N HIS A 15 2.20 -5.18 -9.78
CA HIS A 15 2.70 -5.42 -11.12
C HIS A 15 2.34 -4.21 -11.98
N ILE A 16 3.33 -3.59 -12.63
CA ILE A 16 3.17 -2.33 -13.34
C ILE A 16 3.38 -2.55 -14.82
N GLU A 17 2.34 -3.00 -15.52
CA GLU A 17 2.41 -3.33 -16.95
C GLU A 17 2.79 -2.13 -17.81
N ALA A 18 2.27 -0.96 -17.45
CA ALA A 18 2.48 0.26 -18.23
C ALA A 18 3.88 0.83 -18.10
N ALA A 19 4.66 0.39 -17.10
CA ALA A 19 6.00 0.94 -16.88
C ALA A 19 6.98 0.39 -17.90
N GLN A 20 7.78 1.30 -18.51
CA GLN A 20 8.87 0.96 -19.42
C GLN A 20 10.19 1.55 -18.93
N SER A 21 10.19 2.14 -17.74
CA SER A 21 11.36 2.77 -17.15
C SER A 21 11.16 2.95 -15.66
N LEU A 22 12.23 3.25 -14.92
CA LEU A 22 12.15 3.63 -13.52
C LEU A 22 11.33 4.90 -13.30
N LYS A 23 11.37 5.81 -14.28
CA LYS A 23 10.57 7.04 -14.21
C LYS A 23 9.08 6.73 -14.20
N ASP A 24 8.64 5.83 -15.07
CA ASP A 24 7.25 5.40 -15.14
C ASP A 24 6.82 4.75 -13.84
N LYS A 25 7.65 3.85 -13.31
CA LYS A 25 7.41 3.21 -12.02
C LYS A 25 7.24 4.24 -10.91
N ARG A 26 8.15 5.22 -10.83
CA ARG A 26 8.11 6.24 -9.79
C ARG A 26 6.83 7.05 -9.83
N GLN A 27 6.33 7.35 -11.03
CA GLN A 27 5.07 8.10 -11.19
C GLN A 27 3.88 7.30 -10.64
N VAL A 28 3.81 6.01 -10.97
CA VAL A 28 2.73 5.14 -10.48
C VAL A 28 2.79 5.00 -8.97
N VAL A 29 3.97 4.71 -8.43
CA VAL A 29 4.16 4.53 -6.99
C VAL A 29 3.86 5.82 -6.23
N ARG A 30 4.35 6.96 -6.71
CA ARG A 30 4.10 8.25 -6.07
C ARG A 30 2.61 8.57 -6.05
N SER A 31 1.92 8.38 -7.16
CA SER A 31 0.48 8.64 -7.25
C SER A 31 -0.29 7.77 -6.25
N LEU A 32 0.02 6.49 -6.19
CA LEU A 32 -0.61 5.58 -5.23
C LEU A 32 -0.36 6.01 -3.79
N LYS A 33 0.89 6.28 -3.43
CA LYS A 33 1.26 6.71 -2.08
C LYS A 33 0.53 8.00 -1.67
N ASP A 34 0.55 8.99 -2.56
CA ASP A 34 -0.06 10.29 -2.26
C ASP A 34 -1.57 10.17 -2.08
N LYS A 35 -2.23 9.40 -2.92
CA LYS A 35 -3.68 9.20 -2.83
C LYS A 35 -4.08 8.43 -1.59
N LEU A 36 -3.33 7.39 -1.22
CA LEU A 36 -3.61 6.64 0.00
C LEU A 36 -3.44 7.51 1.24
N ARG A 37 -2.37 8.30 1.29
CA ARG A 37 -2.14 9.22 2.41
C ARG A 37 -3.20 10.31 2.50
N ALA A 38 -3.70 10.78 1.36
CA ALA A 38 -4.73 11.81 1.34
C ALA A 38 -6.08 11.31 1.83
N HIS A 39 -6.39 10.03 1.62
CA HIS A 39 -7.71 9.47 1.94
C HIS A 39 -7.76 8.72 3.26
N PHE A 40 -6.63 8.25 3.76
CA PHE A 40 -6.60 7.38 4.94
C PHE A 40 -5.57 7.86 5.96
N ASN A 41 -5.83 7.55 7.23
CA ASN A 41 -4.88 7.83 8.30
C ASN A 41 -3.84 6.71 8.36
N VAL A 42 -2.91 6.73 7.41
CA VAL A 42 -1.88 5.71 7.25
C VAL A 42 -0.54 6.33 6.88
N ALA A 43 0.53 5.61 7.20
CA ALA A 43 1.84 5.88 6.64
C ALA A 43 2.09 4.90 5.51
N VAL A 44 2.69 5.36 4.43
CA VAL A 44 2.92 4.55 3.23
C VAL A 44 4.37 4.70 2.79
N ALA A 45 4.99 3.58 2.45
CA ALA A 45 6.36 3.57 1.95
C ALA A 45 6.52 2.52 0.86
N GLU A 46 7.40 2.80 -0.08
CA GLU A 46 7.89 1.78 -0.99
C GLU A 46 8.98 0.98 -0.28
N LEU A 47 8.86 -0.36 -0.26
CA LEU A 47 9.77 -1.25 0.47
C LEU A 47 10.76 -1.95 -0.44
N ASP A 48 10.49 -1.95 -1.73
CA ASP A 48 11.27 -2.66 -2.71
C ASP A 48 12.46 -1.81 -3.18
N ALA A 49 13.64 -2.39 -3.15
CA ALA A 49 14.87 -1.74 -3.59
C ALA A 49 15.51 -2.46 -4.79
N THR A 50 14.78 -3.31 -5.50
CA THR A 50 15.37 -4.15 -6.56
C THR A 50 15.70 -3.38 -7.83
N GLY A 51 15.11 -2.20 -8.03
CA GLY A 51 15.34 -1.43 -9.25
C GLY A 51 14.59 -1.92 -10.48
N LEU A 52 13.72 -2.92 -10.32
CA LEU A 52 12.87 -3.39 -11.41
C LEU A 52 11.76 -2.36 -11.63
N TRP A 53 11.49 -2.03 -12.90
CA TRP A 53 10.46 -1.01 -13.19
C TRP A 53 9.06 -1.58 -13.32
N ASN A 54 8.90 -2.90 -13.43
CA ASN A 54 7.61 -3.54 -13.65
C ASN A 54 6.96 -4.08 -12.38
N CYS A 55 7.57 -3.89 -11.23
CA CYS A 55 6.98 -4.32 -9.96
C CYS A 55 7.41 -3.41 -8.82
N ALA A 56 6.62 -3.38 -7.76
CA ALA A 56 6.92 -2.61 -6.55
C ALA A 56 6.23 -3.26 -5.35
N THR A 57 6.87 -3.15 -4.20
CA THR A 57 6.29 -3.56 -2.92
C THR A 57 5.99 -2.32 -2.09
N ILE A 58 4.75 -2.17 -1.68
CA ILE A 58 4.28 -1.02 -0.91
C ILE A 58 3.86 -1.49 0.47
N GLY A 59 4.38 -0.83 1.50
CA GLY A 59 3.96 -1.06 2.88
C GLY A 59 3.05 0.06 3.35
N VAL A 60 1.97 -0.31 4.05
CA VAL A 60 1.01 0.63 4.62
C VAL A 60 0.81 0.26 6.07
N VAL A 61 0.95 1.23 6.98
CA VAL A 61 0.76 0.96 8.41
C VAL A 61 -0.21 1.95 9.02
N SER A 62 -0.93 1.48 10.03
CA SER A 62 -1.75 2.31 10.89
C SER A 62 -1.77 1.71 12.29
N VAL A 63 -2.13 2.52 13.27
CA VAL A 63 -2.16 2.12 14.66
C VAL A 63 -3.52 2.49 15.26
N SER A 64 -4.06 1.61 16.09
CA SER A 64 -5.30 1.85 16.81
C SER A 64 -5.38 0.91 18.01
N SER A 65 -6.21 1.28 18.97
CA SER A 65 -6.58 0.38 20.06
C SER A 65 -7.71 -0.59 19.64
N SER A 66 -8.30 -0.40 18.47
CA SER A 66 -9.40 -1.23 17.97
C SER A 66 -8.95 -2.07 16.78
N ARG A 67 -8.95 -3.39 16.94
CA ARG A 67 -8.66 -4.33 15.87
C ARG A 67 -9.69 -4.24 14.75
N ASP A 68 -10.95 -4.12 15.10
CA ASP A 68 -12.03 -4.02 14.12
C ASP A 68 -11.87 -2.79 13.25
N TYR A 69 -11.48 -1.67 13.86
CA TYR A 69 -11.17 -0.46 13.09
C TYR A 69 -10.05 -0.70 12.09
N LEU A 70 -8.95 -1.31 12.54
CA LEU A 70 -7.80 -1.58 11.67
C LEU A 70 -8.14 -2.54 10.55
N ASP A 71 -8.94 -3.59 10.82
CA ASP A 71 -9.40 -4.52 9.80
C ASP A 71 -10.18 -3.78 8.71
N GLY A 72 -11.14 -2.96 9.11
CA GLY A 72 -11.94 -2.19 8.18
C GLY A 72 -11.10 -1.19 7.38
N LEU A 73 -10.20 -0.49 8.07
CA LEU A 73 -9.31 0.48 7.44
C LEU A 73 -8.45 -0.20 6.36
N MET A 74 -7.78 -1.30 6.69
CA MET A 74 -6.87 -1.95 5.76
C MET A 74 -7.59 -2.60 4.59
N LYS A 75 -8.80 -3.10 4.79
CA LYS A 75 -9.62 -3.60 3.68
C LYS A 75 -10.03 -2.47 2.74
N ASN A 76 -10.35 -1.30 3.27
CA ASN A 76 -10.65 -0.13 2.46
C ASN A 76 -9.41 0.37 1.71
N VAL A 77 -8.25 0.40 2.37
CA VAL A 77 -6.99 0.77 1.74
C VAL A 77 -6.68 -0.18 0.57
N GLU A 78 -6.82 -1.49 0.80
CA GLU A 78 -6.57 -2.50 -0.24
C GLU A 78 -7.49 -2.28 -1.45
N ARG A 79 -8.77 -2.04 -1.19
CA ARG A 79 -9.75 -1.81 -2.24
C ARG A 79 -9.44 -0.55 -3.05
N GLN A 80 -9.12 0.54 -2.37
CA GLN A 80 -8.77 1.79 -3.04
C GLN A 80 -7.43 1.68 -3.77
N ALA A 81 -6.45 1.00 -3.17
CA ALA A 81 -5.16 0.78 -3.82
C ALA A 81 -5.32 0.01 -5.14
N THR A 82 -6.17 -1.01 -5.15
CA THR A 82 -6.48 -1.77 -6.36
C THR A 82 -7.06 -0.87 -7.45
N ARG A 83 -8.02 -0.01 -7.08
CA ARG A 83 -8.63 0.92 -8.03
C ARG A 83 -7.61 1.91 -8.57
N ILE A 84 -6.82 2.52 -7.68
CA ILE A 84 -5.81 3.51 -8.07
C ILE A 84 -4.76 2.87 -8.99
N ALA A 85 -4.28 1.69 -8.63
CA ALA A 85 -3.31 0.94 -9.43
C ALA A 85 -3.87 0.66 -10.83
N ASN A 86 -5.08 0.12 -10.91
CA ASN A 86 -5.71 -0.22 -12.19
C ASN A 86 -5.87 1.01 -13.08
N ASN A 87 -6.20 2.17 -12.51
CA ASN A 87 -6.31 3.41 -13.26
C ASN A 87 -4.96 3.93 -13.73
N GLY A 88 -3.88 3.53 -13.08
CA GLY A 88 -2.52 3.95 -13.40
C GLY A 88 -1.72 2.96 -14.23
N GLY A 89 -2.36 1.91 -14.74
CA GLY A 89 -1.68 0.90 -15.56
C GLY A 89 -0.94 -0.15 -14.75
N ALA A 90 -1.41 -0.44 -13.54
CA ALA A 90 -0.82 -1.43 -12.65
C ALA A 90 -1.90 -2.31 -12.05
N ASP A 91 -1.48 -3.44 -11.47
CA ASP A 91 -2.34 -4.36 -10.75
C ASP A 91 -1.77 -4.60 -9.36
N VAL A 92 -2.66 -4.82 -8.39
CA VAL A 92 -2.26 -5.40 -7.10
C VAL A 92 -2.24 -6.91 -7.29
N ALA A 93 -1.05 -7.47 -7.45
CA ALA A 93 -0.87 -8.89 -7.72
C ALA A 93 -1.06 -9.74 -6.46
N ASP A 94 -0.75 -9.18 -5.30
CA ASP A 94 -0.91 -9.86 -4.02
C ASP A 94 -1.01 -8.82 -2.91
N SER A 95 -1.67 -9.20 -1.82
CA SER A 95 -1.77 -8.35 -0.63
C SER A 95 -1.96 -9.20 0.61
N PHE A 96 -1.40 -8.77 1.73
CA PHE A 96 -1.61 -9.44 3.00
C PHE A 96 -1.46 -8.47 4.16
N ILE A 97 -2.19 -8.76 5.24
CA ILE A 97 -2.26 -7.92 6.43
C ILE A 97 -1.64 -8.69 7.59
N GLU A 98 -0.78 -8.01 8.36
CA GLU A 98 -0.19 -8.53 9.59
C GLU A 98 -0.52 -7.59 10.72
N TYR A 99 -0.64 -8.13 11.93
CA TYR A 99 -0.84 -7.36 13.15
C TYR A 99 0.37 -7.53 14.07
N LEU A 100 0.88 -6.42 14.52
CA LEU A 100 2.07 -6.38 15.37
C LEU A 100 1.75 -5.81 16.75
#